data_52632af54fb742011ef295d516a0dbea
#
_entry.id   52632af54fb742011ef295d516a0dbea
#
_cell.length_a   1.000
_cell.length_b   1.000
_cell.length_c   1.000
_cell.angle_alpha   90.00
_cell.angle_beta   90.00
_cell.angle_gamma   90.00
#
_symmetry.space_group_name_H-M   'P 1'
#
loop_
_entity.id
_entity.type
_entity.pdbx_description
1 polymer ?
#
loop_
_entity_poly.entity_id
_entity_poly.type
_entity_poly.pdbx_seq_one_letter_code
_entity_poly.pdbx_strand_id
1 'polypeptide(L)'
;MKTGIAIAGTILVDEINEISAYPSAGELTKIKGVQRSVGGCVPNVGIDLKRLDPSLKVKAVGKIGADDNGEYVKDTFRKNGVDIEGLTPSAIRTSFTQVMSVTGGQRTFFTYAGASAEFGAEDVDAEKLGVKMLHLGYFLLLDKVDDGDGERILKAAQAQGVKTSIDLVSENSNRYQLVLPCLQYTDNVIINETEAGQLTGIDPTKENLRVIAEKLRSYGVKERVIIHTPELGVCLSETGYTVVPSYELPKGFIQGTTGAGDAFCAGALLGIYREWSDEEILAFASASAVAALSAADATSGMRTENEIRELCKNLTRKEICW
;
A
#
# COMPACT_ATOMS: atom_id res chain seq x y z
N MET A 1 -27.16 0.35 2.21
CA MET A 1 -26.44 0.47 0.92
C MET A 1 -24.95 0.48 1.26
N LYS A 2 -24.11 -0.36 0.63
CA LYS A 2 -22.67 -0.42 0.89
C LYS A 2 -21.97 0.85 0.40
N THR A 3 -21.08 1.44 1.21
CA THR A 3 -20.36 2.68 0.86
C THR A 3 -18.95 2.67 1.45
N GLY A 4 -18.01 3.33 0.79
CA GLY A 4 -16.63 3.47 1.28
C GLY A 4 -15.73 2.30 0.97
N ILE A 5 -14.52 2.37 1.48
CA ILE A 5 -13.42 1.42 1.26
C ILE A 5 -12.90 0.94 2.62
N ALA A 6 -12.74 -0.35 2.79
CA ALA A 6 -11.99 -0.93 3.90
C ALA A 6 -10.57 -1.24 3.44
N ILE A 7 -9.59 -0.84 4.24
CA ILE A 7 -8.18 -1.19 4.06
C ILE A 7 -7.82 -2.20 5.14
N ALA A 8 -7.48 -3.40 4.72
CA ALA A 8 -7.16 -4.52 5.58
C ALA A 8 -5.70 -4.95 5.42
N GLY A 9 -5.08 -5.39 6.51
CA GLY A 9 -3.71 -5.90 6.45
C GLY A 9 -2.79 -5.39 7.55
N THR A 10 -1.54 -5.10 7.17
CA THR A 10 -0.47 -4.74 8.10
C THR A 10 -0.67 -3.37 8.74
N ILE A 11 -0.58 -3.35 10.07
CA ILE A 11 -0.55 -2.14 10.91
C ILE A 11 0.69 -2.21 11.80
N LEU A 12 1.56 -1.23 11.72
CA LEU A 12 2.75 -1.17 12.56
C LEU A 12 3.11 0.28 12.95
N VAL A 13 4.07 0.40 13.84
CA VAL A 13 4.66 1.68 14.24
C VAL A 13 6.14 1.66 13.88
N ASP A 14 6.58 2.65 13.12
CA ASP A 14 8.00 2.89 12.84
C ASP A 14 8.60 3.79 13.92
N GLU A 15 9.64 3.32 14.60
CA GLU A 15 10.46 4.09 15.53
C GLU A 15 11.80 4.39 14.86
N ILE A 16 11.96 5.62 14.35
CA ILE A 16 13.13 6.05 13.60
C ILE A 16 14.13 6.67 14.56
N ASN A 17 15.28 5.99 14.71
CA ASN A 17 16.36 6.36 15.60
C ASN A 17 17.52 6.94 14.76
N GLU A 18 17.77 8.25 14.88
CA GLU A 18 18.92 8.89 14.25
C GLU A 18 20.18 8.58 15.02
N ILE A 19 21.18 8.00 14.35
CA ILE A 19 22.49 7.65 14.92
C ILE A 19 23.62 8.25 14.08
N SER A 20 24.81 8.40 14.69
CA SER A 20 26.00 8.88 13.99
C SER A 20 26.63 7.82 13.09
N ALA A 21 26.71 6.61 13.59
CA ALA A 21 27.28 5.44 12.94
C ALA A 21 26.81 4.17 13.67
N TYR A 22 26.86 3.03 12.99
CA TYR A 22 26.65 1.73 13.63
C TYR A 22 27.83 1.41 14.56
N PRO A 23 27.59 0.98 15.81
CA PRO A 23 28.64 0.48 16.68
C PRO A 23 29.08 -0.92 16.24
N SER A 24 30.31 -1.31 16.61
CA SER A 24 30.72 -2.71 16.51
C SER A 24 29.98 -3.56 17.56
N ALA A 25 29.97 -4.88 17.39
CA ALA A 25 29.37 -5.79 18.36
C ALA A 25 29.96 -5.57 19.76
N GLY A 26 29.10 -5.34 20.75
CA GLY A 26 29.49 -5.06 22.14
C GLY A 26 29.77 -3.59 22.46
N GLU A 27 29.75 -2.70 21.47
CA GLU A 27 29.94 -1.26 21.64
C GLU A 27 28.61 -0.50 21.71
N LEU A 28 28.66 0.78 22.06
CA LEU A 28 27.49 1.67 22.20
C LEU A 28 27.59 2.82 21.20
N THR A 29 26.46 3.15 20.57
CA THR A 29 26.28 4.45 19.89
C THR A 29 25.16 5.24 20.53
N LYS A 30 25.21 6.57 20.43
CA LYS A 30 24.15 7.44 20.94
C LYS A 30 23.08 7.64 19.88
N ILE A 31 21.82 7.52 20.29
CA ILE A 31 20.67 8.01 19.51
C ILE A 31 20.58 9.52 19.70
N LYS A 32 20.58 10.28 18.61
CA LYS A 32 20.55 11.75 18.59
C LYS A 32 19.12 12.30 18.51
N GLY A 33 18.25 11.55 17.85
CA GLY A 33 16.84 11.90 17.67
C GLY A 33 16.00 10.66 17.54
N VAL A 34 14.75 10.74 18.02
CA VAL A 34 13.74 9.68 17.88
C VAL A 34 12.51 10.29 17.24
N GLN A 35 12.04 9.68 16.17
CA GLN A 35 10.76 10.00 15.54
C GLN A 35 9.89 8.76 15.56
N ARG A 36 8.57 8.95 15.60
CA ARG A 36 7.60 7.87 15.61
C ARG A 36 6.53 8.16 14.58
N SER A 37 6.23 7.20 13.73
CA SER A 37 5.16 7.26 12.74
C SER A 37 4.40 5.95 12.66
N VAL A 38 3.18 6.00 12.17
CA VAL A 38 2.48 4.79 11.77
C VAL A 38 3.04 4.31 10.43
N GLY A 39 3.00 3.00 10.20
CA GLY A 39 3.44 2.35 8.97
C GLY A 39 2.60 1.11 8.66
N GLY A 40 2.87 0.50 7.53
CA GLY A 40 2.10 -0.59 6.97
C GLY A 40 0.98 -0.11 6.05
N CYS A 41 0.43 -1.04 5.24
CA CYS A 41 -0.59 -0.73 4.24
C CYS A 41 -1.79 0.00 4.83
N VAL A 42 -2.34 -0.49 5.95
CA VAL A 42 -3.61 0.06 6.50
C VAL A 42 -3.48 1.53 6.90
N PRO A 43 -2.46 1.95 7.68
CA PRO A 43 -2.25 3.37 7.98
C PRO A 43 -1.93 4.20 6.75
N ASN A 44 -1.00 3.76 5.91
CA ASN A 44 -0.51 4.56 4.79
C ASN A 44 -1.63 4.80 3.77
N VAL A 45 -2.21 3.74 3.21
CA VAL A 45 -3.29 3.84 2.22
C VAL A 45 -4.56 4.45 2.81
N GLY A 46 -4.91 4.09 4.07
CA GLY A 46 -6.12 4.57 4.73
C GLY A 46 -6.08 6.08 5.01
N ILE A 47 -4.95 6.60 5.49
CA ILE A 47 -4.75 8.04 5.73
C ILE A 47 -4.71 8.79 4.40
N ASP A 48 -4.01 8.25 3.41
CA ASP A 48 -3.90 8.86 2.10
C ASP A 48 -5.27 9.00 1.42
N LEU A 49 -6.11 7.96 1.45
CA LEU A 49 -7.48 8.04 0.96
C LEU A 49 -8.30 9.13 1.66
N LYS A 50 -8.16 9.28 2.98
CA LYS A 50 -8.86 10.33 3.73
C LYS A 50 -8.35 11.73 3.41
N ARG A 51 -7.08 11.88 3.08
CA ARG A 51 -6.52 13.16 2.63
C ARG A 51 -6.94 13.50 1.20
N LEU A 52 -6.97 12.49 0.31
CA LEU A 52 -7.47 12.64 -1.06
C LEU A 52 -8.94 13.08 -1.09
N ASP A 53 -9.78 12.43 -0.28
CA ASP A 53 -11.20 12.74 -0.16
C ASP A 53 -11.65 12.67 1.30
N PRO A 54 -11.71 13.80 2.02
CA PRO A 54 -12.18 13.85 3.41
C PRO A 54 -13.62 13.33 3.61
N SER A 55 -14.45 13.29 2.56
CA SER A 55 -15.82 12.80 2.61
C SER A 55 -15.92 11.28 2.45
N LEU A 56 -14.89 10.63 1.90
CA LEU A 56 -14.86 9.19 1.69
C LEU A 56 -14.88 8.45 3.04
N LYS A 57 -15.75 7.46 3.15
CA LYS A 57 -15.72 6.54 4.30
C LYS A 57 -14.58 5.55 4.11
N VAL A 58 -13.60 5.60 5.00
CA VAL A 58 -12.46 4.67 5.03
C VAL A 58 -12.44 3.95 6.36
N LYS A 59 -12.43 2.61 6.33
CA LYS A 59 -12.34 1.75 7.51
C LYS A 59 -10.98 1.07 7.57
N ALA A 60 -10.32 1.15 8.71
CA ALA A 60 -9.14 0.36 9.01
C ALA A 60 -9.55 -1.02 9.52
N VAL A 61 -8.97 -2.07 8.94
CA VAL A 61 -9.19 -3.47 9.34
C VAL A 61 -7.84 -4.11 9.59
N GLY A 62 -7.62 -4.60 10.79
CA GLY A 62 -6.34 -5.19 11.17
C GLY A 62 -6.26 -5.49 12.66
N LYS A 63 -5.11 -5.98 13.08
CA LYS A 63 -4.91 -6.43 14.45
C LYS A 63 -3.86 -5.59 15.17
N ILE A 64 -4.15 -5.17 16.39
CA ILE A 64 -3.26 -4.34 17.22
C ILE A 64 -3.24 -4.85 18.65
N GLY A 65 -2.13 -4.68 19.32
CA GLY A 65 -1.98 -5.00 20.74
C GLY A 65 -2.67 -3.99 21.65
N ALA A 66 -2.90 -4.39 22.91
CA ALA A 66 -3.36 -3.51 23.98
C ALA A 66 -2.15 -2.81 24.65
N ASP A 67 -1.39 -2.03 23.87
CA ASP A 67 -0.16 -1.35 24.28
C ASP A 67 -0.12 0.10 23.76
N ASP A 68 0.93 0.85 24.14
CA ASP A 68 1.10 2.26 23.75
C ASP A 68 1.18 2.44 22.23
N ASN A 69 1.71 1.44 21.49
CA ASN A 69 1.74 1.47 20.05
C ASN A 69 0.33 1.32 19.47
N GLY A 70 -0.49 0.43 20.02
CA GLY A 70 -1.88 0.27 19.60
C GLY A 70 -2.72 1.53 19.84
N GLU A 71 -2.56 2.18 20.99
CA GLU A 71 -3.25 3.45 21.26
C GLU A 71 -2.76 4.58 20.35
N TYR A 72 -1.46 4.65 20.07
CA TYR A 72 -0.89 5.61 19.13
C TYR A 72 -1.47 5.44 17.70
N VAL A 73 -1.62 4.20 17.24
CA VAL A 73 -2.26 3.86 15.95
C VAL A 73 -3.72 4.34 15.95
N LYS A 74 -4.51 4.00 16.97
CA LYS A 74 -5.93 4.42 17.07
C LYS A 74 -6.07 5.93 17.04
N ASP A 75 -5.24 6.65 17.80
CA ASP A 75 -5.27 8.10 17.86
C ASP A 75 -4.88 8.73 16.51
N THR A 76 -3.91 8.14 15.83
CA THR A 76 -3.51 8.59 14.49
C THR A 76 -4.63 8.40 13.48
N PHE A 77 -5.32 7.26 13.50
CA PHE A 77 -6.49 7.03 12.64
C PHE A 77 -7.62 8.01 12.93
N ARG A 78 -7.99 8.21 14.21
CA ARG A 78 -9.04 9.16 14.61
C ARG A 78 -8.72 10.59 14.13
N LYS A 79 -7.48 11.05 14.32
CA LYS A 79 -7.03 12.38 13.88
C LYS A 79 -7.13 12.57 12.35
N ASN A 80 -6.97 11.50 11.59
CA ASN A 80 -7.08 11.52 10.13
C ASN A 80 -8.48 11.12 9.62
N GLY A 81 -9.47 10.90 10.51
CA GLY A 81 -10.84 10.57 10.14
C GLY A 81 -11.04 9.16 9.56
N VAL A 82 -10.12 8.23 9.83
CA VAL A 82 -10.25 6.81 9.49
C VAL A 82 -11.06 6.11 10.56
N ASP A 83 -12.07 5.35 10.16
CA ASP A 83 -12.90 4.54 11.06
C ASP A 83 -12.12 3.33 11.56
N ILE A 84 -12.13 3.12 12.88
CA ILE A 84 -11.37 2.09 13.57
C ILE A 84 -12.21 0.90 14.07
N GLU A 85 -13.49 0.85 13.72
CA GLU A 85 -14.38 -0.25 14.15
C GLU A 85 -13.95 -1.64 13.66
N GLY A 86 -13.14 -1.69 12.59
CA GLY A 86 -12.58 -2.92 12.06
C GLY A 86 -11.28 -3.37 12.72
N LEU A 87 -10.76 -2.65 13.72
CA LEU A 87 -9.57 -3.07 14.44
C LEU A 87 -9.91 -4.11 15.53
N THR A 88 -9.21 -5.24 15.49
CA THR A 88 -9.36 -6.31 16.48
C THR A 88 -8.18 -6.32 17.46
N PRO A 89 -8.43 -6.61 18.75
CA PRO A 89 -7.37 -6.68 19.74
C PRO A 89 -6.57 -7.97 19.64
N SER A 90 -5.28 -7.90 19.92
CA SER A 90 -4.38 -9.04 20.11
C SER A 90 -3.81 -9.08 21.52
N ALA A 91 -3.52 -10.26 22.02
CA ALA A 91 -2.73 -10.46 23.24
C ALA A 91 -1.23 -10.19 23.00
N ILE A 92 -0.79 -10.21 21.74
CA ILE A 92 0.57 -9.90 21.33
C ILE A 92 0.70 -8.39 21.12
N ARG A 93 1.89 -7.85 21.34
CA ARG A 93 2.18 -6.43 21.13
C ARG A 93 1.90 -6.01 19.68
N THR A 94 1.49 -4.76 19.54
CA THR A 94 1.39 -4.10 18.22
C THR A 94 2.72 -4.23 17.46
N SER A 95 2.62 -4.55 16.19
CA SER A 95 3.78 -4.65 15.29
C SER A 95 4.57 -3.35 15.26
N PHE A 96 5.88 -3.43 15.12
CA PHE A 96 6.72 -2.23 15.03
C PHE A 96 8.00 -2.51 14.25
N THR A 97 8.58 -1.44 13.71
CA THR A 97 9.91 -1.47 13.09
C THR A 97 10.83 -0.48 13.79
N GLN A 98 11.95 -0.95 14.30
CA GLN A 98 13.06 -0.09 14.72
C GLN A 98 13.88 0.26 13.50
N VAL A 99 13.89 1.53 13.11
CA VAL A 99 14.67 2.04 11.99
C VAL A 99 15.92 2.74 12.54
N MET A 100 17.08 2.19 12.26
CA MET A 100 18.36 2.87 12.54
C MET A 100 18.76 3.67 11.31
N SER A 101 18.78 5.00 11.44
CA SER A 101 19.06 5.94 10.35
C SER A 101 20.37 6.69 10.64
N VAL A 102 21.40 6.44 9.83
CA VAL A 102 22.65 7.21 9.91
C VAL A 102 22.46 8.53 9.16
N THR A 103 22.79 9.66 9.79
CA THR A 103 22.69 10.98 9.17
C THR A 103 23.43 11.05 7.84
N GLY A 104 22.70 11.25 6.72
CA GLY A 104 23.26 11.26 5.37
C GLY A 104 23.71 9.88 4.84
N GLY A 105 23.35 8.79 5.53
CA GLY A 105 23.76 7.43 5.22
C GLY A 105 22.57 6.46 5.03
N GLN A 106 22.86 5.19 5.21
CA GLN A 106 21.91 4.11 5.03
C GLN A 106 20.95 3.97 6.22
N ARG A 107 19.80 3.34 5.96
CA ARG A 107 18.84 2.89 6.97
C ARG A 107 18.91 1.37 7.10
N THR A 108 18.68 0.88 8.33
CA THR A 108 18.56 -0.55 8.64
C THR A 108 17.27 -0.75 9.44
N PHE A 109 16.55 -1.80 9.14
CA PHE A 109 15.23 -2.07 9.68
C PHE A 109 15.23 -3.35 10.52
N PHE A 110 14.69 -3.28 11.73
CA PHE A 110 14.45 -4.43 12.60
C PHE A 110 12.97 -4.51 12.88
N THR A 111 12.28 -5.43 12.20
CA THR A 111 10.83 -5.53 12.25
C THR A 111 10.39 -6.64 13.18
N TYR A 112 9.44 -6.31 14.05
CA TYR A 112 8.70 -7.25 14.88
C TYR A 112 7.29 -7.42 14.30
N ALA A 113 6.99 -8.63 13.79
CA ALA A 113 5.72 -8.92 13.13
C ALA A 113 4.51 -8.73 14.06
N GLY A 114 4.63 -9.08 15.35
CA GLY A 114 3.66 -8.76 16.38
C GLY A 114 2.22 -9.14 16.04
N ALA A 115 1.28 -8.27 16.43
CA ALA A 115 -0.15 -8.50 16.22
C ALA A 115 -0.54 -8.72 14.76
N SER A 116 0.16 -8.11 13.79
CA SER A 116 -0.14 -8.28 12.36
C SER A 116 0.08 -9.73 11.88
N ALA A 117 0.99 -10.48 12.49
CA ALA A 117 1.19 -11.90 12.18
C ALA A 117 -0.04 -12.77 12.52
N GLU A 118 -0.86 -12.32 13.50
CA GLU A 118 -2.08 -13.03 13.89
C GLU A 118 -3.32 -12.60 13.08
N PHE A 119 -3.20 -11.58 12.23
CA PHE A 119 -4.32 -11.11 11.42
C PHE A 119 -4.71 -12.16 10.39
N GLY A 120 -5.98 -12.56 10.39
CA GLY A 120 -6.50 -13.63 9.55
C GLY A 120 -7.97 -13.47 9.19
N ALA A 121 -8.55 -14.53 8.63
CA ALA A 121 -9.92 -14.51 8.12
C ALA A 121 -10.98 -14.27 9.20
N GLU A 122 -10.70 -14.65 10.43
CA GLU A 122 -11.58 -14.41 11.59
C GLU A 122 -11.71 -12.94 11.97
N ASP A 123 -10.76 -12.08 11.56
CA ASP A 123 -10.74 -10.66 11.85
C ASP A 123 -11.51 -9.82 10.80
N VAL A 124 -11.97 -10.45 9.70
CA VAL A 124 -12.63 -9.77 8.60
C VAL A 124 -14.06 -10.26 8.39
N ASP A 125 -15.02 -9.50 8.88
CA ASP A 125 -16.44 -9.74 8.62
C ASP A 125 -16.92 -8.81 7.49
N ALA A 126 -16.86 -9.30 6.25
CA ALA A 126 -17.18 -8.51 5.05
C ALA A 126 -18.63 -7.98 5.03
N GLU A 127 -19.58 -8.66 5.72
CA GLU A 127 -20.96 -8.21 5.84
C GLU A 127 -21.07 -7.01 6.78
N LYS A 128 -20.46 -7.12 7.98
CA LYS A 128 -20.47 -6.04 8.98
C LYS A 128 -19.69 -4.81 8.54
N LEU A 129 -18.63 -4.98 7.75
CA LEU A 129 -17.88 -3.84 7.20
C LEU A 129 -18.78 -2.88 6.43
N GLY A 130 -19.78 -3.38 5.69
CA GLY A 130 -20.75 -2.56 4.98
C GLY A 130 -20.14 -1.68 3.87
N VAL A 131 -18.95 -2.03 3.39
CA VAL A 131 -18.18 -1.28 2.40
C VAL A 131 -18.44 -1.72 0.97
N LYS A 132 -18.22 -0.82 -0.01
CA LYS A 132 -18.28 -1.13 -1.44
C LYS A 132 -17.02 -1.88 -1.90
N MET A 133 -15.86 -1.56 -1.29
CA MET A 133 -14.56 -2.15 -1.65
C MET A 133 -13.77 -2.58 -0.41
N LEU A 134 -13.03 -3.66 -0.56
CA LEU A 134 -12.01 -4.15 0.39
C LEU A 134 -10.67 -4.23 -0.32
N HIS A 135 -9.68 -3.54 0.20
CA HIS A 135 -8.28 -3.68 -0.19
C HIS A 135 -7.54 -4.47 0.88
N LEU A 136 -6.93 -5.59 0.51
CA LEU A 136 -6.10 -6.43 1.39
C LEU A 136 -4.64 -6.25 0.98
N GLY A 137 -3.90 -5.49 1.77
CA GLY A 137 -2.58 -5.05 1.41
C GLY A 137 -1.45 -5.68 2.19
N TYR A 138 -0.26 -5.60 1.59
CA TYR A 138 1.01 -6.09 2.11
C TYR A 138 1.01 -7.61 2.34
N PHE A 139 0.51 -8.36 1.33
CA PHE A 139 0.85 -9.77 1.26
C PHE A 139 2.37 -9.97 1.39
N LEU A 140 2.76 -11.10 1.96
CA LEU A 140 4.11 -11.52 2.33
C LEU A 140 4.64 -10.90 3.63
N LEU A 141 3.82 -10.11 4.36
CA LEU A 141 4.09 -9.65 5.73
C LEU A 141 3.04 -10.10 6.75
N LEU A 142 2.10 -10.96 6.36
CA LEU A 142 0.96 -11.37 7.16
C LEU A 142 0.89 -12.90 7.21
N ASP A 143 1.50 -13.50 8.23
CA ASP A 143 1.73 -14.96 8.27
C ASP A 143 0.47 -15.79 8.00
N LYS A 144 -0.68 -15.48 8.65
CA LYS A 144 -1.94 -16.21 8.41
C LYS A 144 -2.55 -15.92 7.03
N VAL A 145 -2.46 -14.67 6.56
CA VAL A 145 -2.95 -14.28 5.23
C VAL A 145 -2.19 -15.05 4.17
N ASP A 146 -0.86 -15.12 4.31
CA ASP A 146 0.03 -15.83 3.40
C ASP A 146 -0.18 -17.35 3.46
N ASP A 147 -0.58 -17.88 4.62
CA ASP A 147 -0.90 -19.31 4.84
C ASP A 147 -2.36 -19.68 4.46
N GLY A 148 -2.98 -18.92 3.56
CA GLY A 148 -4.27 -19.21 2.94
C GLY A 148 -5.46 -18.42 3.46
N ASP A 149 -5.36 -17.66 4.55
CA ASP A 149 -6.45 -16.80 5.00
C ASP A 149 -6.73 -15.66 4.04
N GLY A 150 -5.74 -15.21 3.25
CA GLY A 150 -5.93 -14.24 2.20
C GLY A 150 -6.97 -14.67 1.16
N GLU A 151 -6.89 -15.91 0.71
CA GLU A 151 -7.90 -16.50 -0.19
C GLU A 151 -9.29 -16.50 0.47
N ARG A 152 -9.39 -16.92 1.74
CA ARG A 152 -10.64 -16.98 2.49
C ARG A 152 -11.29 -15.60 2.66
N ILE A 153 -10.49 -14.57 2.99
CA ILE A 153 -10.94 -13.19 3.12
C ILE A 153 -11.51 -12.68 1.80
N LEU A 154 -10.75 -12.80 0.71
CA LEU A 154 -11.15 -12.28 -0.60
C LEU A 154 -12.38 -13.01 -1.15
N LYS A 155 -12.44 -14.32 -1.02
CA LYS A 155 -13.59 -15.14 -1.39
C LYS A 155 -14.86 -14.75 -0.62
N ALA A 156 -14.74 -14.55 0.70
CA ALA A 156 -15.87 -14.13 1.54
C ALA A 156 -16.34 -12.71 1.16
N ALA A 157 -15.43 -11.78 0.88
CA ALA A 157 -15.76 -10.43 0.44
C ALA A 157 -16.52 -10.44 -0.90
N GLN A 158 -16.04 -11.20 -1.88
CA GLN A 158 -16.75 -11.33 -3.17
C GLN A 158 -18.12 -11.99 -3.04
N ALA A 159 -18.26 -13.01 -2.18
CA ALA A 159 -19.57 -13.65 -1.93
C ALA A 159 -20.59 -12.65 -1.36
N GLN A 160 -20.13 -11.61 -0.70
CA GLN A 160 -20.97 -10.50 -0.22
C GLN A 160 -21.11 -9.37 -1.25
N GLY A 161 -20.60 -9.50 -2.48
CA GLY A 161 -20.62 -8.45 -3.49
C GLY A 161 -19.79 -7.21 -3.10
N VAL A 162 -18.70 -7.42 -2.37
CA VAL A 162 -17.68 -6.41 -2.08
C VAL A 162 -16.58 -6.53 -3.13
N LYS A 163 -16.24 -5.44 -3.80
CA LYS A 163 -15.15 -5.40 -4.77
C LYS A 163 -13.82 -5.56 -4.04
N THR A 164 -12.96 -6.45 -4.54
CA THR A 164 -11.69 -6.79 -3.89
C THR A 164 -10.50 -6.19 -4.63
N SER A 165 -9.48 -5.82 -3.88
CA SER A 165 -8.18 -5.43 -4.44
C SER A 165 -7.05 -5.90 -3.52
N ILE A 166 -5.88 -6.11 -4.09
CA ILE A 166 -4.66 -6.48 -3.35
C ILE A 166 -3.46 -5.66 -3.80
N ASP A 167 -2.52 -5.50 -2.88
CA ASP A 167 -1.12 -5.17 -3.16
C ASP A 167 -0.19 -6.14 -2.42
N LEU A 168 1.10 -6.00 -2.66
CA LEU A 168 2.14 -6.81 -2.03
C LEU A 168 3.18 -5.91 -1.38
N VAL A 169 4.09 -6.54 -0.62
CA VAL A 169 5.34 -5.91 -0.23
C VAL A 169 6.48 -6.53 -1.04
N SER A 170 7.39 -5.70 -1.49
CA SER A 170 8.61 -6.17 -2.15
C SER A 170 9.54 -6.81 -1.11
N GLU A 171 9.61 -8.12 -1.09
CA GLU A 171 10.55 -8.85 -0.26
C GLU A 171 11.56 -9.66 -1.09
N ASN A 172 12.74 -9.88 -0.54
CA ASN A 172 13.74 -10.74 -1.16
C ASN A 172 13.51 -12.21 -0.76
N SER A 173 12.46 -12.83 -1.31
CA SER A 173 12.12 -14.23 -1.03
C SER A 173 11.54 -14.91 -2.26
N ASN A 174 11.29 -16.22 -2.13
CA ASN A 174 10.61 -17.04 -3.14
C ASN A 174 9.12 -17.30 -2.78
N ARG A 175 8.53 -16.53 -1.85
CA ARG A 175 7.17 -16.77 -1.32
C ARG A 175 6.05 -16.19 -2.19
N TYR A 176 6.36 -15.45 -3.25
CA TYR A 176 5.35 -14.82 -4.13
C TYR A 176 4.29 -15.79 -4.66
N GLN A 177 4.64 -17.08 -4.81
CA GLN A 177 3.69 -18.11 -5.23
C GLN A 177 2.52 -18.31 -4.26
N LEU A 178 2.65 -17.92 -2.99
CA LEU A 178 1.59 -18.00 -1.98
C LEU A 178 0.41 -17.08 -2.32
N VAL A 179 0.63 -16.03 -3.11
CA VAL A 179 -0.41 -15.07 -3.52
C VAL A 179 -1.28 -15.60 -4.66
N LEU A 180 -0.77 -16.53 -5.49
CA LEU A 180 -1.46 -16.98 -6.70
C LEU A 180 -2.88 -17.50 -6.46
N PRO A 181 -3.18 -18.30 -5.39
CA PRO A 181 -4.54 -18.75 -5.10
C PRO A 181 -5.53 -17.59 -4.84
N CYS A 182 -5.04 -16.44 -4.39
CA CYS A 182 -5.85 -15.27 -4.09
C CYS A 182 -6.34 -14.54 -5.36
N LEU A 183 -5.59 -14.64 -6.47
CA LEU A 183 -5.84 -13.86 -7.69
C LEU A 183 -7.21 -14.14 -8.32
N GLN A 184 -7.72 -15.36 -8.21
CA GLN A 184 -9.05 -15.72 -8.70
C GLN A 184 -10.22 -15.05 -7.93
N TYR A 185 -9.94 -14.53 -6.73
CA TYR A 185 -10.87 -13.79 -5.89
C TYR A 185 -10.53 -12.30 -5.80
N THR A 186 -9.71 -11.82 -6.73
CA THR A 186 -9.25 -10.43 -6.78
C THR A 186 -9.82 -9.75 -8.01
N ASP A 187 -10.52 -8.62 -7.80
CA ASP A 187 -11.01 -7.81 -8.90
C ASP A 187 -9.90 -6.91 -9.44
N ASN A 188 -9.09 -6.31 -8.56
CA ASN A 188 -8.03 -5.39 -8.96
C ASN A 188 -6.70 -5.74 -8.25
N VAL A 189 -5.63 -5.90 -9.00
CA VAL A 189 -4.25 -6.02 -8.50
C VAL A 189 -3.52 -4.71 -8.75
N ILE A 190 -2.87 -4.15 -7.71
CA ILE A 190 -2.12 -2.88 -7.79
C ILE A 190 -0.74 -3.14 -7.21
N ILE A 191 0.27 -3.34 -8.06
CA ILE A 191 1.61 -3.79 -7.66
C ILE A 191 2.70 -3.07 -8.46
N ASN A 192 3.94 -3.12 -7.97
CA ASN A 192 5.08 -2.62 -8.72
C ASN A 192 5.63 -3.66 -9.71
N GLU A 193 6.54 -3.22 -10.58
CA GLU A 193 7.15 -4.06 -11.60
C GLU A 193 7.92 -5.25 -11.04
N THR A 194 8.60 -5.06 -9.90
CA THR A 194 9.37 -6.14 -9.26
C THR A 194 8.46 -7.24 -8.74
N GLU A 195 7.39 -6.87 -8.04
CA GLU A 195 6.37 -7.81 -7.53
C GLU A 195 5.68 -8.55 -8.68
N ALA A 196 5.33 -7.82 -9.75
CA ALA A 196 4.71 -8.38 -10.94
C ALA A 196 5.64 -9.39 -11.65
N GLY A 197 6.93 -9.08 -11.73
CA GLY A 197 7.96 -9.97 -12.24
C GLY A 197 8.11 -11.23 -11.39
N GLN A 198 8.15 -11.08 -10.07
CA GLN A 198 8.27 -12.22 -9.13
C GLN A 198 7.05 -13.15 -9.18
N LEU A 199 5.83 -12.60 -9.24
CA LEU A 199 4.60 -13.39 -9.38
C LEU A 199 4.55 -14.20 -10.68
N THR A 200 5.07 -13.65 -11.76
CA THR A 200 4.96 -14.25 -13.09
C THR A 200 6.20 -15.03 -13.51
N GLY A 201 7.35 -14.78 -12.88
CA GLY A 201 8.64 -15.31 -13.30
C GLY A 201 9.12 -14.73 -14.64
N ILE A 202 8.62 -13.54 -15.02
CA ILE A 202 9.01 -12.81 -16.24
C ILE A 202 9.82 -11.59 -15.82
N ASP A 203 10.97 -11.35 -16.47
CA ASP A 203 11.78 -10.16 -16.22
C ASP A 203 10.94 -8.89 -16.47
N PRO A 204 10.79 -7.99 -15.45
CA PRO A 204 9.87 -6.86 -15.53
C PRO A 204 10.42 -5.67 -16.33
N THR A 205 11.01 -5.94 -17.49
CA THR A 205 11.36 -4.87 -18.43
C THR A 205 10.11 -4.17 -18.96
N LYS A 206 10.27 -2.96 -19.44
CA LYS A 206 9.19 -2.14 -19.96
C LYS A 206 8.41 -2.86 -21.07
N GLU A 207 9.13 -3.55 -21.95
CA GLU A 207 8.59 -4.32 -23.08
C GLU A 207 7.74 -5.51 -22.61
N ASN A 208 8.08 -6.07 -21.45
CA ASN A 208 7.43 -7.26 -20.90
C ASN A 208 6.20 -6.93 -20.04
N LEU A 209 5.97 -5.67 -19.62
CA LEU A 209 4.88 -5.32 -18.70
C LEU A 209 3.51 -5.76 -19.23
N ARG A 210 3.27 -5.69 -20.54
CA ARG A 210 2.02 -6.16 -21.14
C ARG A 210 1.85 -7.68 -20.98
N VAL A 211 2.88 -8.45 -21.30
CA VAL A 211 2.86 -9.92 -21.17
C VAL A 211 2.71 -10.33 -19.71
N ILE A 212 3.37 -9.61 -18.79
CA ILE A 212 3.21 -9.81 -17.35
C ILE A 212 1.77 -9.56 -16.92
N ALA A 213 1.17 -8.44 -17.34
CA ALA A 213 -0.23 -8.12 -17.02
C ALA A 213 -1.21 -9.16 -17.56
N GLU A 214 -1.01 -9.60 -18.82
CA GLU A 214 -1.81 -10.67 -19.43
C GLU A 214 -1.69 -11.99 -18.66
N LYS A 215 -0.49 -12.34 -18.20
CA LYS A 215 -0.26 -13.53 -17.37
C LYS A 215 -0.93 -13.43 -16.01
N LEU A 216 -0.83 -12.29 -15.31
CA LEU A 216 -1.53 -12.07 -14.05
C LEU A 216 -3.05 -12.15 -14.22
N ARG A 217 -3.58 -11.60 -15.30
CA ARG A 217 -5.00 -11.73 -15.62
C ARG A 217 -5.39 -13.19 -15.86
N SER A 218 -4.54 -13.98 -16.50
CA SER A 218 -4.79 -15.41 -16.72
C SER A 218 -4.84 -16.24 -15.44
N TYR A 219 -4.27 -15.74 -14.34
CA TYR A 219 -4.37 -16.35 -13.01
C TYR A 219 -5.72 -16.07 -12.31
N GLY A 220 -6.60 -15.27 -12.93
CA GLY A 220 -7.97 -15.08 -12.49
C GLY A 220 -8.34 -13.68 -12.01
N VAL A 221 -7.45 -12.69 -12.13
CA VAL A 221 -7.78 -11.29 -11.83
C VAL A 221 -8.91 -10.82 -12.75
N LYS A 222 -9.99 -10.26 -12.14
CA LYS A 222 -11.26 -10.09 -12.84
C LYS A 222 -11.39 -8.77 -13.60
N GLU A 223 -11.03 -7.64 -12.96
CA GLU A 223 -11.25 -6.32 -13.55
C GLU A 223 -9.96 -5.71 -14.07
N ARG A 224 -8.98 -5.46 -13.20
CA ARG A 224 -7.76 -4.71 -13.55
C ARG A 224 -6.49 -5.33 -13.01
N VAL A 225 -5.48 -5.38 -13.85
CA VAL A 225 -4.08 -5.55 -13.44
C VAL A 225 -3.40 -4.21 -13.64
N ILE A 226 -3.04 -3.55 -12.54
CA ILE A 226 -2.33 -2.26 -12.51
C ILE A 226 -0.91 -2.52 -12.05
N ILE A 227 0.07 -2.14 -12.88
CA ILE A 227 1.50 -2.24 -12.55
C ILE A 227 2.10 -0.86 -12.65
N HIS A 228 2.83 -0.44 -11.62
CA HIS A 228 3.52 0.85 -11.60
C HIS A 228 5.04 0.67 -11.55
N THR A 229 5.72 1.61 -12.17
CA THR A 229 7.17 1.74 -12.16
C THR A 229 7.54 3.20 -11.88
N PRO A 230 8.81 3.55 -11.63
CA PRO A 230 9.23 4.95 -11.55
C PRO A 230 9.02 5.74 -12.86
N GLU A 231 8.85 5.06 -14.00
CA GLU A 231 8.73 5.68 -15.31
C GLU A 231 7.30 5.81 -15.82
N LEU A 232 6.45 4.83 -15.50
CA LEU A 232 5.08 4.74 -16.02
C LEU A 232 4.18 3.87 -15.16
N GLY A 233 2.87 4.00 -15.37
CA GLY A 233 1.86 3.04 -14.90
C GLY A 233 1.19 2.36 -16.09
N VAL A 234 0.85 1.09 -15.94
CA VAL A 234 0.07 0.34 -16.92
C VAL A 234 -1.18 -0.26 -16.28
N CYS A 235 -2.24 -0.39 -17.04
CA CYS A 235 -3.47 -1.07 -16.66
C CYS A 235 -3.93 -1.99 -17.78
N LEU A 236 -4.15 -3.27 -17.47
CA LEU A 236 -4.85 -4.20 -18.34
C LEU A 236 -6.25 -4.44 -17.77
N SER A 237 -7.28 -4.11 -18.52
CA SER A 237 -8.68 -4.29 -18.16
C SER A 237 -9.50 -4.84 -19.34
N GLU A 238 -10.83 -4.85 -19.21
CA GLU A 238 -11.73 -5.16 -20.31
C GLU A 238 -11.66 -4.12 -21.46
N THR A 239 -11.31 -2.87 -21.13
CA THR A 239 -11.18 -1.79 -22.12
C THR A 239 -9.89 -1.86 -22.92
N GLY A 240 -8.95 -2.71 -22.53
CA GLY A 240 -7.67 -2.93 -23.20
C GLY A 240 -6.46 -2.67 -22.31
N TYR A 241 -5.34 -2.39 -22.96
CA TYR A 241 -4.07 -2.09 -22.30
C TYR A 241 -3.75 -0.60 -22.39
N THR A 242 -3.76 0.05 -21.25
CA THR A 242 -3.52 1.49 -21.11
C THR A 242 -2.16 1.73 -20.48
N VAL A 243 -1.44 2.73 -20.96
CA VAL A 243 -0.12 3.15 -20.44
C VAL A 243 -0.15 4.65 -20.20
N VAL A 244 0.30 5.06 -18.99
CA VAL A 244 0.42 6.47 -18.63
C VAL A 244 1.83 6.73 -18.12
N PRO A 245 2.61 7.63 -18.75
CA PRO A 245 3.93 8.00 -18.25
C PRO A 245 3.86 8.66 -16.87
N SER A 246 4.87 8.45 -16.04
CA SER A 246 5.09 9.21 -14.80
C SER A 246 5.50 10.66 -15.10
N TYR A 247 5.66 11.47 -14.07
CA TYR A 247 6.08 12.86 -14.21
C TYR A 247 7.59 13.03 -14.13
N GLU A 248 8.13 13.96 -14.88
CA GLU A 248 9.47 14.52 -14.67
C GLU A 248 9.44 15.45 -13.46
N LEU A 249 10.29 15.17 -12.49
CA LEU A 249 10.33 15.95 -11.25
C LEU A 249 11.53 16.87 -11.22
N PRO A 250 11.37 18.13 -10.79
CA PRO A 250 12.48 19.05 -10.64
C PRO A 250 13.55 18.52 -9.68
N LYS A 251 14.80 18.90 -9.92
CA LYS A 251 15.91 18.53 -9.02
C LYS A 251 15.62 19.01 -7.59
N GLY A 252 15.73 18.09 -6.63
CA GLY A 252 15.48 18.36 -5.21
C GLY A 252 13.99 18.31 -4.79
N PHE A 253 13.08 17.98 -5.69
CA PHE A 253 11.68 17.78 -5.36
C PHE A 253 11.47 16.57 -4.44
N ILE A 254 12.17 15.46 -4.71
CA ILE A 254 12.05 14.22 -3.94
C ILE A 254 12.73 14.42 -2.58
N GLN A 255 11.93 14.35 -1.50
CA GLN A 255 12.37 14.41 -0.12
C GLN A 255 12.48 13.01 0.50
N GLY A 256 11.71 12.04 0.01
CA GLY A 256 11.69 10.64 0.40
C GLY A 256 10.93 9.80 -0.61
N THR A 257 11.15 8.49 -0.58
CA THR A 257 10.46 7.53 -1.46
C THR A 257 9.52 6.59 -0.70
N THR A 258 9.55 6.66 0.63
CA THR A 258 8.68 5.85 1.50
C THR A 258 7.23 6.24 1.28
N GLY A 259 6.36 5.25 1.08
CA GLY A 259 4.93 5.47 0.89
C GLY A 259 4.51 5.89 -0.52
N ALA A 260 5.44 6.07 -1.47
CA ALA A 260 5.05 6.42 -2.84
C ALA A 260 4.20 5.34 -3.52
N GLY A 261 4.46 4.06 -3.25
CA GLY A 261 3.62 2.93 -3.69
C GLY A 261 2.25 2.95 -3.04
N ASP A 262 2.18 3.19 -1.71
CA ASP A 262 0.91 3.30 -0.99
C ASP A 262 0.06 4.48 -1.49
N ALA A 263 0.70 5.61 -1.78
CA ALA A 263 0.05 6.78 -2.37
C ALA A 263 -0.47 6.52 -3.79
N PHE A 264 0.30 5.80 -4.61
CA PHE A 264 -0.16 5.33 -5.91
C PHE A 264 -1.38 4.42 -5.74
N CYS A 265 -1.31 3.45 -4.83
CA CYS A 265 -2.41 2.55 -4.50
C CYS A 265 -3.65 3.32 -4.04
N ALA A 266 -3.51 4.28 -3.11
CA ALA A 266 -4.61 5.11 -2.64
C ALA A 266 -5.28 5.90 -3.79
N GLY A 267 -4.48 6.50 -4.68
CA GLY A 267 -4.98 7.19 -5.87
C GLY A 267 -5.72 6.26 -6.82
N ALA A 268 -5.18 5.06 -7.08
CA ALA A 268 -5.82 4.05 -7.91
C ALA A 268 -7.14 3.56 -7.29
N LEU A 269 -7.16 3.26 -5.99
CA LEU A 269 -8.37 2.83 -5.26
C LEU A 269 -9.47 3.89 -5.29
N LEU A 270 -9.12 5.18 -5.14
CA LEU A 270 -10.09 6.27 -5.24
C LEU A 270 -10.70 6.32 -6.64
N GLY A 271 -9.88 6.23 -7.70
CA GLY A 271 -10.35 6.24 -9.07
C GLY A 271 -11.23 5.03 -9.41
N ILE A 272 -10.86 3.83 -8.95
CA ILE A 272 -11.67 2.61 -9.08
C ILE A 272 -13.00 2.76 -8.34
N TYR A 273 -12.99 3.30 -7.12
CA TYR A 273 -14.20 3.53 -6.33
C TYR A 273 -15.18 4.49 -7.01
N ARG A 274 -14.65 5.50 -7.70
CA ARG A 274 -15.40 6.52 -8.47
C ARG A 274 -15.69 6.12 -9.91
N GLU A 275 -15.28 4.92 -10.33
CA GLU A 275 -15.51 4.36 -11.67
C GLU A 275 -14.93 5.23 -12.80
N TRP A 276 -13.74 5.81 -12.56
CA TRP A 276 -13.00 6.56 -13.58
C TRP A 276 -12.47 5.63 -14.68
N SER A 277 -12.11 6.22 -15.83
CA SER A 277 -11.41 5.50 -16.90
C SER A 277 -10.04 5.00 -16.44
N ASP A 278 -9.53 3.94 -17.07
CA ASP A 278 -8.20 3.39 -16.72
C ASP A 278 -7.08 4.43 -16.88
N GLU A 279 -7.20 5.32 -17.88
CA GLU A 279 -6.26 6.43 -18.08
C GLU A 279 -6.30 7.43 -16.92
N GLU A 280 -7.50 7.82 -16.47
CA GLU A 280 -7.66 8.73 -15.32
C GLU A 280 -7.17 8.11 -14.02
N ILE A 281 -7.45 6.81 -13.79
CA ILE A 281 -6.97 6.06 -12.63
C ILE A 281 -5.44 6.10 -12.61
N LEU A 282 -4.76 5.72 -13.69
CA LEU A 282 -3.29 5.72 -13.75
C LEU A 282 -2.69 7.12 -13.63
N ALA A 283 -3.32 8.10 -14.29
CA ALA A 283 -2.88 9.49 -14.25
C ALA A 283 -2.94 10.06 -12.83
N PHE A 284 -4.03 9.79 -12.10
CA PHE A 284 -4.22 10.28 -10.74
C PHE A 284 -3.39 9.49 -9.72
N ALA A 285 -3.26 8.18 -9.88
CA ALA A 285 -2.37 7.35 -9.07
C ALA A 285 -0.91 7.82 -9.15
N SER A 286 -0.42 8.10 -10.37
CA SER A 286 0.91 8.68 -10.57
C SER A 286 1.05 10.07 -9.92
N ALA A 287 0.03 10.91 -9.99
CA ALA A 287 0.03 12.22 -9.34
C ALA A 287 0.02 12.12 -7.81
N SER A 288 -0.68 11.13 -7.26
CA SER A 288 -0.67 10.82 -5.81
C SER A 288 0.72 10.39 -5.35
N ALA A 289 1.40 9.54 -6.11
CA ALA A 289 2.78 9.17 -5.83
C ALA A 289 3.73 10.38 -5.86
N VAL A 290 3.56 11.31 -6.82
CA VAL A 290 4.32 12.58 -6.85
C VAL A 290 4.10 13.40 -5.59
N ALA A 291 2.85 13.50 -5.11
CA ALA A 291 2.57 14.21 -3.86
C ALA A 291 3.30 13.58 -2.67
N ALA A 292 3.29 12.26 -2.54
CA ALA A 292 4.02 11.54 -1.48
C ALA A 292 5.53 11.82 -1.54
N LEU A 293 6.14 11.79 -2.73
CA LEU A 293 7.57 12.07 -2.92
C LEU A 293 8.02 13.47 -2.44
N SER A 294 7.08 14.42 -2.23
CA SER A 294 7.37 15.75 -1.71
C SER A 294 7.61 15.81 -0.20
N ALA A 295 7.51 14.69 0.51
CA ALA A 295 7.76 14.58 1.95
C ALA A 295 8.72 13.43 2.27
N ALA A 296 9.27 13.45 3.49
CA ALA A 296 10.23 12.42 3.92
C ALA A 296 9.58 11.16 4.49
N ASP A 297 8.34 11.26 4.97
CA ASP A 297 7.55 10.16 5.50
C ASP A 297 6.47 9.69 4.51
N ALA A 298 5.78 8.60 4.86
CA ALA A 298 4.87 7.93 3.95
C ALA A 298 3.58 8.70 3.62
N THR A 299 3.12 9.59 4.50
CA THR A 299 1.79 10.19 4.35
C THR A 299 1.79 11.72 4.30
N SER A 300 2.77 12.42 4.89
CA SER A 300 2.74 13.89 5.03
C SER A 300 2.69 14.64 3.70
N GLY A 301 3.17 14.06 2.61
CA GLY A 301 3.11 14.64 1.27
C GLY A 301 1.71 14.61 0.65
N MET A 302 0.82 13.76 1.15
CA MET A 302 -0.50 13.60 0.58
C MET A 302 -1.42 14.79 0.86
N ARG A 303 -2.27 15.12 -0.11
CA ARG A 303 -3.14 16.30 -0.15
C ARG A 303 -4.51 15.91 -0.73
N THR A 304 -5.44 16.87 -0.76
CA THR A 304 -6.74 16.68 -1.43
C THR A 304 -6.57 16.46 -2.93
N GLU A 305 -7.54 15.80 -3.56
CA GLU A 305 -7.55 15.56 -5.01
C GLU A 305 -7.28 16.84 -5.82
N ASN A 306 -7.94 17.94 -5.47
CA ASN A 306 -7.78 19.19 -6.19
C ASN A 306 -6.35 19.76 -6.06
N GLU A 307 -5.76 19.68 -4.86
CA GLU A 307 -4.39 20.15 -4.63
C GLU A 307 -3.35 19.28 -5.34
N ILE A 308 -3.59 17.96 -5.45
CA ILE A 308 -2.72 17.05 -6.22
C ILE A 308 -2.81 17.35 -7.72
N ARG A 309 -4.01 17.58 -8.25
CA ARG A 309 -4.20 17.95 -9.65
C ARG A 309 -3.50 19.28 -9.96
N GLU A 310 -3.60 20.26 -9.06
CA GLU A 310 -2.90 21.55 -9.24
C GLU A 310 -1.37 21.41 -9.10
N LEU A 311 -0.88 20.59 -8.16
CA LEU A 311 0.55 20.29 -8.02
C LEU A 311 1.16 19.75 -9.31
N CYS A 312 0.45 18.85 -10.00
CA CYS A 312 0.94 18.17 -11.19
C CYS A 312 0.64 18.91 -12.50
N LYS A 313 -0.16 19.98 -12.47
CA LYS A 313 -0.65 20.71 -13.66
C LYS A 313 0.46 21.22 -14.57
N ASN A 314 1.56 21.68 -13.98
CA ASN A 314 2.70 22.22 -14.71
C ASN A 314 3.89 21.25 -14.84
N LEU A 315 3.72 20.01 -14.39
CA LEU A 315 4.73 18.98 -14.55
C LEU A 315 4.60 18.30 -15.92
N THR A 316 5.72 18.09 -16.57
CA THR A 316 5.79 17.36 -17.84
C THR A 316 5.72 15.85 -17.56
N ARG A 317 5.04 15.11 -18.42
CA ARG A 317 5.10 13.65 -18.42
C ARG A 317 6.42 13.20 -19.06
N LYS A 318 6.99 12.12 -18.53
CA LYS A 318 8.18 11.47 -19.11
C LYS A 318 7.90 10.99 -20.52
N GLU A 319 8.89 11.05 -21.39
CA GLU A 319 8.83 10.41 -22.69
C GLU A 319 9.06 8.89 -22.54
N ILE A 320 8.20 8.09 -23.14
CA ILE A 320 8.36 6.62 -23.17
C ILE A 320 8.99 6.24 -24.50
N CYS A 321 10.28 5.88 -24.45
CA CYS A 321 10.92 5.20 -25.57
C CYS A 321 10.70 3.69 -25.42
N TRP A 322 10.06 3.07 -26.41
CA TRP A 322 9.83 1.61 -26.49
C TRP A 322 10.99 0.92 -27.17
#